data_225ad5c5ed575e6a076ce7cc762d3a6d
#
_entry.id   225ad5c5ed575e6a076ce7cc762d3a6d
#
_cell.length_a   1.000
_cell.length_b   1.000
_cell.length_c   1.000
_cell.angle_alpha   90.00
_cell.angle_beta   90.00
_cell.angle_gamma   90.00
#
_symmetry.space_group_name_H-M   'P 1'
#
loop_
_entity.id
_entity.type
_entity.pdbx_description
1 polymer ?
#
loop_
_entity_poly.entity_id
_entity_poly.type
_entity_poly.pdbx_seq_one_letter_code
_entity_poly.pdbx_strand_id
1 'polypeptide(L)'
;MKVLILNSILFTADNYRIPKVKTIKDTMIYSVCLGFKELGHEVTLVAADDYRPTDSEDYDFEVLFFHSCYKRVFSPSVIPFSKELRKFLNDNQKNYDMVVSSEIFSFPSLFASCICNQKLVVWHELAVYPRKFCRIPSRIWYDFVVPKYFKSTFVVARSVAAKSFISKHCKNVSDIVVEHGVNIDRFVASKTKNKQFVVISQLIPRKNIQSIIRKFKQFVELSEENRAYKLYIIGRGPLEDTLKELVAELHLSKNVVFVGFLGHDELKVYLSESMAMLIDTFQDNNMVSIPESIVSGTPVLTNSVPTNKYTIIANDLGIVKDEWGSAEIERIVTNNDYYVNRCVDYRDKLSYQYCASQLIKAFNNRNNKS
;
A
#
# COMPACT_ATOMS: atom_id res chain seq x y z
N MET A 1 -11.17 -4.58 -23.10
CA MET A 1 -9.94 -5.42 -23.13
C MET A 1 -10.12 -6.59 -22.17
N LYS A 2 -9.45 -7.70 -22.47
CA LYS A 2 -9.27 -8.80 -21.51
C LYS A 2 -7.94 -8.63 -20.79
N VAL A 3 -7.98 -8.44 -19.48
CA VAL A 3 -6.82 -8.14 -18.65
C VAL A 3 -6.51 -9.31 -17.72
N LEU A 4 -5.27 -9.80 -17.79
CA LEU A 4 -4.76 -10.84 -16.90
C LEU A 4 -3.90 -10.21 -15.82
N ILE A 5 -4.24 -10.42 -14.56
CA ILE A 5 -3.48 -9.90 -13.41
C ILE A 5 -2.78 -11.06 -12.71
N LEU A 6 -1.45 -11.07 -12.78
CA LEU A 6 -0.58 -12.06 -12.16
C LEU A 6 -0.09 -11.56 -10.80
N ASN A 7 -0.73 -11.96 -9.73
CA ASN A 7 -0.36 -11.57 -8.37
C ASN A 7 -0.38 -12.78 -7.43
N SER A 8 0.69 -13.56 -7.46
CA SER A 8 0.75 -14.82 -6.71
C SER A 8 0.68 -14.66 -5.19
N ILE A 9 1.03 -13.49 -4.65
CA ILE A 9 1.06 -13.19 -3.22
C ILE A 9 -0.02 -12.15 -2.92
N LEU A 10 -1.15 -12.58 -2.35
CA LEU A 10 -2.30 -11.70 -2.14
C LEU A 10 -2.16 -10.81 -0.89
N PHE A 11 -1.42 -11.25 0.11
CA PHE A 11 -1.21 -10.50 1.37
C PHE A 11 0.12 -10.87 2.01
N THR A 12 0.62 -9.98 2.86
CA THR A 12 1.92 -10.15 3.51
C THR A 12 1.89 -11.29 4.52
N ALA A 13 2.86 -12.18 4.43
CA ALA A 13 3.05 -13.26 5.40
C ALA A 13 3.69 -12.70 6.70
N ASP A 14 3.24 -13.19 7.85
CA ASP A 14 3.88 -12.93 9.13
C ASP A 14 4.91 -14.04 9.44
N ASN A 15 6.17 -13.62 9.65
CA ASN A 15 7.29 -14.57 9.88
C ASN A 15 7.29 -15.76 8.91
N TYR A 16 7.11 -15.48 7.60
CA TYR A 16 7.00 -16.46 6.51
C TYR A 16 5.77 -17.38 6.58
N ARG A 17 4.88 -17.19 7.53
CA ARG A 17 3.61 -17.91 7.61
C ARG A 17 2.53 -17.12 6.91
N ILE A 18 1.90 -17.75 5.91
CA ILE A 18 0.76 -17.19 5.20
C ILE A 18 -0.45 -17.24 6.14
N PRO A 19 -1.06 -16.12 6.53
CA PRO A 19 -2.23 -16.14 7.38
C PRO A 19 -3.40 -16.81 6.65
N LYS A 20 -4.27 -17.49 7.41
CA LYS A 20 -5.52 -17.99 6.88
C LYS A 20 -6.57 -16.91 6.98
N VAL A 21 -7.14 -16.54 5.85
CA VAL A 21 -8.16 -15.48 5.74
C VAL A 21 -9.48 -16.09 5.24
N LYS A 22 -10.58 -15.48 5.60
CA LYS A 22 -11.93 -15.90 5.15
C LYS A 22 -12.23 -15.41 3.74
N THR A 23 -11.68 -14.28 3.35
CA THR A 23 -11.91 -13.65 2.05
C THR A 23 -10.64 -13.05 1.49
N ILE A 24 -10.52 -13.00 0.15
CA ILE A 24 -9.51 -12.22 -0.55
C ILE A 24 -10.03 -10.86 -1.05
N LYS A 25 -11.33 -10.58 -0.87
CA LYS A 25 -11.98 -9.35 -1.36
C LYS A 25 -11.44 -8.08 -0.69
N ASP A 26 -10.85 -8.22 0.51
CA ASP A 26 -10.23 -7.11 1.22
C ASP A 26 -8.77 -6.84 0.81
N THR A 27 -8.25 -7.60 -0.16
CA THR A 27 -6.89 -7.37 -0.65
C THR A 27 -6.84 -6.19 -1.62
N MET A 28 -5.74 -5.44 -1.59
CA MET A 28 -5.49 -4.33 -2.49
C MET A 28 -5.61 -4.76 -3.97
N ILE A 29 -5.07 -5.92 -4.31
CA ILE A 29 -5.08 -6.38 -5.71
C ILE A 29 -6.50 -6.73 -6.18
N TYR A 30 -7.36 -7.22 -5.29
CA TYR A 30 -8.77 -7.44 -5.61
C TYR A 30 -9.47 -6.12 -5.96
N SER A 31 -9.23 -5.08 -5.17
CA SER A 31 -9.75 -3.73 -5.45
C SER A 31 -9.25 -3.20 -6.81
N VAL A 32 -7.98 -3.41 -7.14
CA VAL A 32 -7.45 -3.02 -8.47
C VAL A 32 -8.14 -3.79 -9.60
N CYS A 33 -8.42 -5.08 -9.41
CA CYS A 33 -9.20 -5.87 -10.36
C CYS A 33 -10.62 -5.32 -10.55
N LEU A 34 -11.29 -4.92 -9.45
CA LEU A 34 -12.57 -4.21 -9.52
C LEU A 34 -12.45 -2.93 -10.35
N GLY A 35 -11.38 -2.15 -10.16
CA GLY A 35 -11.15 -0.94 -10.96
C GLY A 35 -11.10 -1.21 -12.47
N PHE A 36 -10.41 -2.25 -12.90
CA PHE A 36 -10.43 -2.65 -14.31
C PHE A 36 -11.83 -3.09 -14.78
N LYS A 37 -12.56 -3.86 -13.95
CA LYS A 37 -13.93 -4.30 -14.28
C LYS A 37 -14.89 -3.13 -14.42
N GLU A 38 -14.86 -2.17 -13.49
CA GLU A 38 -15.73 -0.98 -13.52
C GLU A 38 -15.41 -0.04 -14.69
N LEU A 39 -14.18 -0.06 -15.20
CA LEU A 39 -13.82 0.59 -16.47
C LEU A 39 -14.25 -0.20 -17.72
N GLY A 40 -15.04 -1.25 -17.56
CA GLY A 40 -15.60 -2.05 -18.67
C GLY A 40 -14.64 -3.08 -19.25
N HIS A 41 -13.68 -3.58 -18.47
CA HIS A 41 -12.74 -4.62 -18.91
C HIS A 41 -13.08 -5.98 -18.27
N GLU A 42 -12.84 -7.06 -19.03
CA GLU A 42 -12.87 -8.42 -18.50
C GLU A 42 -11.57 -8.68 -17.73
N VAL A 43 -11.66 -9.21 -16.52
CA VAL A 43 -10.50 -9.39 -15.62
C VAL A 43 -10.39 -10.85 -15.20
N THR A 44 -9.17 -11.38 -15.24
CA THR A 44 -8.80 -12.65 -14.64
C THR A 44 -7.66 -12.40 -13.63
N LEU A 45 -7.87 -12.69 -12.36
CA LEU A 45 -6.84 -12.63 -11.31
C LEU A 45 -6.20 -14.01 -11.14
N VAL A 46 -4.88 -14.06 -11.14
CA VAL A 46 -4.11 -15.27 -10.85
C VAL A 46 -3.38 -15.13 -9.53
N ALA A 47 -3.56 -16.11 -8.64
CA ALA A 47 -2.89 -16.20 -7.35
C ALA A 47 -2.30 -17.60 -7.10
N ALA A 48 -1.41 -17.73 -6.11
CA ALA A 48 -0.97 -19.03 -5.64
C ALA A 48 -2.04 -19.68 -4.75
N ASP A 49 -2.20 -21.00 -4.85
CA ASP A 49 -3.20 -21.75 -4.08
C ASP A 49 -2.97 -21.70 -2.56
N ASP A 50 -1.74 -21.40 -2.14
CA ASP A 50 -1.38 -21.16 -0.74
C ASP A 50 -2.15 -19.97 -0.13
N TYR A 51 -2.66 -19.07 -0.96
CA TYR A 51 -3.43 -17.86 -0.59
C TYR A 51 -4.95 -18.05 -0.75
N ARG A 52 -5.40 -19.24 -1.07
CA ARG A 52 -6.85 -19.53 -1.17
C ARG A 52 -7.52 -19.27 0.18
N PRO A 53 -8.67 -18.56 0.21
CA PRO A 53 -9.42 -18.32 1.43
C PRO A 53 -9.95 -19.62 2.03
N THR A 54 -10.25 -19.59 3.32
CA THR A 54 -10.82 -20.76 4.03
C THR A 54 -12.27 -21.02 3.65
N ASP A 55 -12.99 -19.95 3.37
CA ASP A 55 -14.41 -20.01 3.04
C ASP A 55 -14.57 -19.98 1.51
N SER A 56 -15.59 -20.68 1.02
CA SER A 56 -15.96 -20.55 -0.40
C SER A 56 -16.66 -19.22 -0.60
N GLU A 57 -16.23 -18.47 -1.61
CA GLU A 57 -16.84 -17.19 -1.93
C GLU A 57 -16.99 -17.01 -3.45
N ASP A 58 -18.01 -16.26 -3.85
CA ASP A 58 -18.20 -15.84 -5.23
C ASP A 58 -17.38 -14.58 -5.50
N TYR A 59 -16.73 -14.54 -6.64
CA TYR A 59 -15.89 -13.41 -7.05
C TYR A 59 -16.58 -12.55 -8.11
N ASP A 60 -16.28 -11.26 -8.11
CA ASP A 60 -16.83 -10.31 -9.08
C ASP A 60 -16.26 -10.48 -10.49
N PHE A 61 -15.17 -11.25 -10.63
CA PHE A 61 -14.43 -11.57 -11.85
C PHE A 61 -13.77 -12.94 -11.71
N GLU A 62 -13.19 -13.47 -12.76
CA GLU A 62 -12.52 -14.77 -12.72
C GLU A 62 -11.28 -14.74 -11.82
N VAL A 63 -11.17 -15.71 -10.89
CA VAL A 63 -10.01 -15.89 -10.00
C VAL A 63 -9.48 -17.32 -10.16
N LEU A 64 -8.21 -17.43 -10.55
CA LEU A 64 -7.53 -18.71 -10.78
C LEU A 64 -6.43 -18.90 -9.73
N PHE A 65 -6.45 -20.05 -9.07
CA PHE A 65 -5.41 -20.43 -8.10
C PHE A 65 -4.56 -21.55 -8.69
N PHE A 66 -3.22 -21.32 -8.71
CA PHE A 66 -2.27 -22.28 -9.26
C PHE A 66 -1.40 -22.89 -8.16
N HIS A 67 -1.17 -24.19 -8.25
CA HIS A 67 -0.38 -24.93 -7.27
C HIS A 67 1.08 -24.47 -7.25
N SER A 68 1.59 -24.19 -6.02
CA SER A 68 2.99 -23.85 -5.78
C SER A 68 3.85 -25.11 -5.68
N CYS A 69 4.83 -25.24 -6.58
CA CYS A 69 5.80 -26.33 -6.63
C CYS A 69 7.08 -26.00 -5.86
N TYR A 70 7.83 -27.04 -5.44
CA TYR A 70 9.17 -26.89 -4.80
C TYR A 70 9.19 -25.94 -3.61
N LYS A 71 8.17 -25.96 -2.77
CA LYS A 71 7.94 -25.04 -1.63
C LYS A 71 9.09 -24.95 -0.63
N ARG A 72 9.97 -25.97 -0.56
CA ARG A 72 11.17 -25.96 0.29
C ARG A 72 12.27 -25.04 -0.25
N VAL A 73 12.34 -24.83 -1.56
CA VAL A 73 13.33 -23.98 -2.24
C VAL A 73 12.73 -22.62 -2.56
N PHE A 74 11.50 -22.61 -3.09
CA PHE A 74 10.77 -21.41 -3.45
C PHE A 74 9.60 -21.21 -2.49
N SER A 75 9.87 -20.48 -1.41
CA SER A 75 8.83 -20.23 -0.39
C SER A 75 7.61 -19.54 -1.02
N PRO A 76 6.39 -20.10 -0.85
CA PRO A 76 5.17 -19.47 -1.38
C PRO A 76 4.93 -18.07 -0.81
N SER A 77 5.42 -17.79 0.40
CA SER A 77 5.30 -16.46 1.04
C SER A 77 6.26 -15.40 0.47
N VAL A 78 7.18 -15.77 -0.43
CA VAL A 78 8.21 -14.87 -0.95
C VAL A 78 8.31 -14.92 -2.46
N ILE A 79 8.40 -16.10 -3.06
CA ILE A 79 8.62 -16.29 -4.50
C ILE A 79 7.98 -17.61 -4.96
N PRO A 80 6.65 -17.71 -4.98
CA PRO A 80 5.93 -18.91 -5.39
C PRO A 80 6.26 -19.29 -6.84
N PHE A 81 6.52 -20.58 -7.07
CA PHE A 81 6.81 -21.14 -8.38
C PHE A 81 5.72 -22.13 -8.79
N SER A 82 5.11 -21.97 -9.96
CA SER A 82 4.09 -22.85 -10.49
C SER A 82 4.37 -23.26 -11.95
N LYS A 83 4.45 -24.58 -12.19
CA LYS A 83 4.55 -25.12 -13.54
C LYS A 83 3.24 -24.98 -14.30
N GLU A 84 2.12 -25.12 -13.59
CA GLU A 84 0.78 -25.00 -14.17
C GLU A 84 0.53 -23.57 -14.67
N LEU A 85 0.94 -22.56 -13.91
CA LEU A 85 0.85 -21.16 -14.35
C LEU A 85 1.66 -20.92 -15.63
N ARG A 86 2.89 -21.47 -15.72
CA ARG A 86 3.69 -21.35 -16.92
C ARG A 86 3.01 -21.98 -18.14
N LYS A 87 2.41 -23.16 -17.96
CA LYS A 87 1.63 -23.84 -19.03
C LYS A 87 0.42 -23.00 -19.40
N PHE A 88 -0.36 -22.53 -18.41
CA PHE A 88 -1.52 -21.68 -18.63
C PHE A 88 -1.19 -20.44 -19.48
N LEU A 89 -0.08 -19.76 -19.16
CA LEU A 89 0.37 -18.59 -19.93
C LEU A 89 0.69 -18.95 -21.39
N ASN A 90 1.41 -20.06 -21.64
CA ASN A 90 1.70 -20.52 -23.00
C ASN A 90 0.43 -20.77 -23.80
N ASP A 91 -0.55 -21.44 -23.19
CA ASP A 91 -1.76 -21.89 -23.87
C ASP A 91 -2.76 -20.74 -24.07
N ASN A 92 -2.81 -19.77 -23.15
CA ASN A 92 -3.88 -18.77 -23.08
C ASN A 92 -3.44 -17.31 -23.35
N GLN A 93 -2.16 -17.01 -23.56
CA GLN A 93 -1.69 -15.62 -23.73
C GLN A 93 -2.40 -14.85 -24.85
N LYS A 94 -2.89 -15.55 -25.88
CA LYS A 94 -3.59 -14.94 -27.02
C LYS A 94 -4.96 -14.39 -26.65
N ASN A 95 -5.56 -14.91 -25.59
CA ASN A 95 -6.89 -14.54 -25.11
C ASN A 95 -6.91 -13.21 -24.35
N TYR A 96 -5.75 -12.68 -23.97
CA TYR A 96 -5.61 -11.44 -23.21
C TYR A 96 -4.99 -10.34 -24.04
N ASP A 97 -5.47 -9.10 -23.84
CA ASP A 97 -4.96 -7.89 -24.48
C ASP A 97 -3.85 -7.24 -23.67
N MET A 98 -3.94 -7.35 -22.34
CA MET A 98 -2.99 -6.78 -21.38
C MET A 98 -2.71 -7.79 -20.27
N VAL A 99 -1.45 -7.88 -19.86
CA VAL A 99 -1.01 -8.68 -18.71
C VAL A 99 -0.33 -7.74 -17.71
N VAL A 100 -0.85 -7.68 -16.49
CA VAL A 100 -0.23 -6.94 -15.38
C VAL A 100 0.36 -7.96 -14.41
N SER A 101 1.66 -7.88 -14.14
CA SER A 101 2.29 -8.78 -13.17
C SER A 101 2.90 -7.99 -12.03
N SER A 102 2.64 -8.44 -10.80
CA SER A 102 3.21 -7.83 -9.61
C SER A 102 4.64 -8.28 -9.39
N GLU A 103 5.52 -7.29 -9.18
CA GLU A 103 6.93 -7.45 -8.88
C GLU A 103 7.80 -8.08 -9.99
N ILE A 104 8.98 -7.49 -10.15
CA ILE A 104 9.97 -8.04 -11.08
C ILE A 104 10.71 -9.24 -10.46
N PHE A 105 10.87 -9.26 -9.14
CA PHE A 105 11.41 -10.40 -8.40
C PHE A 105 10.30 -11.44 -8.16
N SER A 106 9.80 -12.02 -9.25
CA SER A 106 8.76 -13.05 -9.19
C SER A 106 8.81 -13.98 -10.41
N PHE A 107 8.48 -15.25 -10.22
CA PHE A 107 8.39 -16.21 -11.32
C PHE A 107 7.24 -15.92 -12.30
N PRO A 108 6.04 -15.49 -11.86
CA PRO A 108 5.00 -15.07 -12.80
C PRO A 108 5.45 -13.98 -13.77
N SER A 109 6.16 -12.96 -13.27
CA SER A 109 6.74 -11.91 -14.13
C SER A 109 7.80 -12.45 -15.08
N LEU A 110 8.65 -13.38 -14.62
CA LEU A 110 9.65 -14.03 -15.48
C LEU A 110 8.99 -14.86 -16.58
N PHE A 111 7.94 -15.63 -16.26
CA PHE A 111 7.23 -16.39 -17.27
C PHE A 111 6.55 -15.49 -18.30
N ALA A 112 5.87 -14.45 -17.80
CA ALA A 112 5.19 -13.48 -18.67
C ALA A 112 6.17 -12.70 -19.55
N SER A 113 7.36 -12.33 -19.06
CA SER A 113 8.39 -11.66 -19.86
C SER A 113 8.93 -12.55 -20.99
N CYS A 114 8.98 -13.87 -20.79
CA CYS A 114 9.39 -14.81 -21.81
C CYS A 114 8.29 -15.16 -22.84
N ILE A 115 7.01 -15.12 -22.41
CA ILE A 115 5.89 -15.67 -23.19
C ILE A 115 5.07 -14.56 -23.85
N CYS A 116 4.75 -13.48 -23.15
CA CYS A 116 3.84 -12.43 -23.60
C CYS A 116 4.35 -11.01 -23.35
N ASN A 117 5.65 -10.79 -23.47
CA ASN A 117 6.32 -9.53 -23.12
C ASN A 117 5.71 -8.28 -23.78
N GLN A 118 5.22 -8.38 -25.03
CA GLN A 118 4.61 -7.24 -25.72
C GLN A 118 3.31 -6.73 -25.07
N LYS A 119 2.64 -7.58 -24.28
CA LYS A 119 1.39 -7.27 -23.57
C LYS A 119 1.63 -7.06 -22.08
N LEU A 120 2.86 -7.26 -21.61
CA LEU A 120 3.22 -7.26 -20.19
C LEU A 120 3.51 -5.85 -19.68
N VAL A 121 2.92 -5.55 -18.52
CA VAL A 121 3.29 -4.47 -17.62
C VAL A 121 3.72 -5.10 -16.30
N VAL A 122 4.94 -4.89 -15.87
CA VAL A 122 5.35 -5.25 -14.51
C VAL A 122 5.10 -4.05 -13.60
N TRP A 123 4.21 -4.21 -12.64
CA TRP A 123 3.85 -3.18 -11.66
C TRP A 123 4.68 -3.39 -10.38
N HIS A 124 5.77 -2.64 -10.28
CA HIS A 124 6.89 -2.86 -9.36
C HIS A 124 6.85 -1.98 -8.11
N GLU A 125 6.98 -2.58 -6.92
CA GLU A 125 6.90 -1.88 -5.62
C GLU A 125 8.23 -1.75 -4.90
N LEU A 126 9.14 -2.73 -5.03
CA LEU A 126 10.39 -2.76 -4.25
C LEU A 126 11.27 -1.55 -4.55
N ALA A 127 11.60 -0.80 -3.51
CA ALA A 127 12.50 0.37 -3.58
C ALA A 127 13.94 0.04 -3.18
N VAL A 128 14.18 -1.16 -2.63
CA VAL A 128 15.49 -1.67 -2.21
C VAL A 128 15.52 -3.18 -2.36
N TYR A 129 16.72 -3.77 -2.38
CA TYR A 129 16.82 -5.22 -2.33
C TYR A 129 16.13 -5.78 -1.08
N PRO A 130 15.37 -6.89 -1.20
CA PRO A 130 14.82 -7.58 -0.05
C PRO A 130 15.87 -7.85 1.01
N ARG A 131 15.53 -7.57 2.27
CA ARG A 131 16.44 -7.79 3.40
C ARG A 131 16.38 -9.25 3.88
N LYS A 132 17.31 -9.64 4.74
CA LYS A 132 17.38 -10.98 5.36
C LYS A 132 17.63 -12.09 4.31
N PHE A 133 16.87 -13.18 4.40
CA PHE A 133 17.09 -14.41 3.65
C PHE A 133 17.08 -14.25 2.11
N CYS A 134 16.30 -13.32 1.58
CA CYS A 134 16.21 -13.09 0.14
C CYS A 134 17.22 -12.09 -0.42
N ARG A 135 18.17 -11.58 0.38
CA ARG A 135 19.11 -10.54 -0.07
C ARG A 135 20.05 -11.03 -1.19
N ILE A 136 20.63 -12.20 -1.03
CA ILE A 136 21.55 -12.77 -2.05
C ILE A 136 20.77 -13.24 -3.28
N PRO A 137 19.69 -14.05 -3.16
CA PRO A 137 18.87 -14.43 -4.32
C PRO A 137 18.31 -13.24 -5.09
N SER A 138 17.87 -12.18 -4.41
CA SER A 138 17.36 -11.00 -5.10
C SER A 138 18.45 -10.24 -5.84
N ARG A 139 19.67 -10.11 -5.30
CA ARG A 139 20.79 -9.50 -6.01
C ARG A 139 21.13 -10.27 -7.27
N ILE A 140 21.27 -11.60 -7.18
CA ILE A 140 21.50 -12.47 -8.35
C ILE A 140 20.37 -12.25 -9.38
N TRP A 141 19.13 -12.15 -8.94
CA TRP A 141 17.99 -11.91 -9.82
C TRP A 141 18.12 -10.57 -10.56
N TYR A 142 18.35 -9.48 -9.83
CA TYR A 142 18.45 -8.14 -10.43
C TYR A 142 19.70 -7.98 -11.31
N ASP A 143 20.82 -8.62 -10.95
CA ASP A 143 22.08 -8.46 -11.67
C ASP A 143 22.20 -9.39 -12.89
N PHE A 144 21.54 -10.55 -12.88
CA PHE A 144 21.69 -11.56 -13.95
C PHE A 144 20.37 -11.91 -14.66
N VAL A 145 19.26 -12.08 -13.92
CA VAL A 145 17.98 -12.49 -14.52
C VAL A 145 17.29 -11.30 -15.20
N VAL A 146 17.26 -10.15 -14.53
CA VAL A 146 16.59 -8.95 -15.04
C VAL A 146 17.22 -8.47 -16.35
N PRO A 147 18.54 -8.28 -16.48
CA PRO A 147 19.15 -7.84 -17.75
C PRO A 147 18.94 -8.81 -18.91
N LYS A 148 18.80 -10.10 -18.61
CA LYS A 148 18.62 -11.13 -19.63
C LYS A 148 17.18 -11.28 -20.09
N TYR A 149 16.23 -11.31 -19.17
CA TYR A 149 14.83 -11.69 -19.49
C TYR A 149 13.86 -10.51 -19.48
N PHE A 150 14.21 -9.39 -18.81
CA PHE A 150 13.34 -8.20 -18.72
C PHE A 150 13.88 -6.99 -19.48
N LYS A 151 14.86 -7.19 -20.38
CA LYS A 151 15.53 -6.11 -21.11
C LYS A 151 14.55 -5.17 -21.84
N SER A 152 13.51 -5.74 -22.45
CA SER A 152 12.48 -5.01 -23.21
C SER A 152 11.14 -4.89 -22.47
N THR A 153 11.04 -5.48 -21.28
CA THR A 153 9.79 -5.49 -20.50
C THR A 153 9.45 -4.08 -20.01
N PHE A 154 8.20 -3.68 -20.19
CA PHE A 154 7.71 -2.41 -19.71
C PHE A 154 7.40 -2.49 -18.22
N VAL A 155 7.98 -1.58 -17.44
CA VAL A 155 7.86 -1.54 -15.98
C VAL A 155 7.19 -0.24 -15.55
N VAL A 156 6.17 -0.33 -14.71
CA VAL A 156 5.50 0.78 -14.05
C VAL A 156 5.79 0.69 -12.55
N ALA A 157 6.39 1.71 -11.97
CA ALA A 157 6.71 1.72 -10.55
C ALA A 157 5.52 2.18 -9.71
N ARG A 158 5.40 1.65 -8.49
CA ARG A 158 4.35 2.02 -7.52
C ARG A 158 4.73 3.23 -6.65
N SER A 159 5.98 3.68 -6.72
CA SER A 159 6.45 4.87 -6.01
C SER A 159 7.66 5.47 -6.72
N VAL A 160 7.99 6.73 -6.39
CA VAL A 160 9.20 7.40 -6.89
C VAL A 160 10.47 6.64 -6.45
N ALA A 161 10.49 6.12 -5.23
CA ALA A 161 11.61 5.34 -4.73
C ALA A 161 11.76 4.00 -5.48
N ALA A 162 10.67 3.30 -5.75
CA ALA A 162 10.67 2.09 -6.58
C ALA A 162 11.11 2.39 -8.02
N LYS A 163 10.68 3.52 -8.60
CA LYS A 163 11.14 3.97 -9.92
C LYS A 163 12.64 4.19 -9.92
N SER A 164 13.19 4.92 -8.94
CA SER A 164 14.62 5.17 -8.82
C SER A 164 15.44 3.88 -8.67
N PHE A 165 14.91 2.89 -7.93
CA PHE A 165 15.55 1.60 -7.76
C PHE A 165 15.55 0.78 -9.07
N ILE A 166 14.37 0.60 -9.68
CA ILE A 166 14.24 -0.30 -10.83
C ILE A 166 14.89 0.27 -12.10
N SER A 167 14.99 1.59 -12.24
CA SER A 167 15.68 2.24 -13.38
C SER A 167 17.18 1.94 -13.44
N LYS A 168 17.77 1.42 -12.36
CA LYS A 168 19.16 0.93 -12.35
C LYS A 168 19.31 -0.42 -13.04
N HIS A 169 18.23 -1.18 -13.16
CA HIS A 169 18.22 -2.57 -13.67
C HIS A 169 17.43 -2.71 -14.98
N CYS A 170 16.41 -1.88 -15.20
CA CYS A 170 15.54 -1.91 -16.38
C CYS A 170 15.63 -0.60 -17.15
N LYS A 171 15.68 -0.68 -18.50
CA LYS A 171 15.73 0.49 -19.37
C LYS A 171 14.33 1.01 -19.71
N ASN A 172 13.36 0.12 -19.84
CA ASN A 172 12.00 0.45 -20.28
C ASN A 172 11.08 0.67 -19.05
N VAL A 173 11.34 1.75 -18.31
CA VAL A 173 10.56 2.14 -17.13
C VAL A 173 9.68 3.32 -17.47
N SER A 174 8.41 3.25 -17.06
CA SER A 174 7.42 4.30 -17.25
C SER A 174 7.79 5.59 -16.51
N ASP A 175 7.48 6.74 -17.12
CA ASP A 175 7.57 8.02 -16.40
C ASP A 175 6.42 8.19 -15.40
N ILE A 176 5.30 7.54 -15.67
CA ILE A 176 4.14 7.54 -14.79
C ILE A 176 4.41 6.58 -13.63
N VAL A 177 4.29 7.07 -12.42
CA VAL A 177 4.22 6.27 -11.19
C VAL A 177 2.75 6.00 -10.90
N VAL A 178 2.41 4.75 -10.63
CA VAL A 178 1.04 4.32 -10.33
C VAL A 178 1.01 3.73 -8.94
N GLU A 179 0.56 4.51 -7.97
CA GLU A 179 0.41 4.09 -6.57
C GLU A 179 -0.78 3.12 -6.41
N HIS A 180 -0.86 2.50 -5.24
CA HIS A 180 -2.00 1.66 -4.88
C HIS A 180 -3.28 2.47 -4.81
N GLY A 181 -4.32 1.99 -5.47
CA GLY A 181 -5.67 2.50 -5.27
C GLY A 181 -6.31 1.90 -4.01
N VAL A 182 -7.20 2.67 -3.39
CA VAL A 182 -8.06 2.21 -2.30
C VAL A 182 -9.52 2.19 -2.75
N ASN A 183 -10.33 1.40 -2.07
CA ASN A 183 -11.78 1.44 -2.28
C ASN A 183 -12.35 2.68 -1.58
N ILE A 184 -12.48 3.77 -2.33
CA ILE A 184 -12.93 5.05 -1.77
C ILE A 184 -14.37 4.99 -1.27
N ASP A 185 -15.22 4.12 -1.81
CA ASP A 185 -16.64 4.00 -1.41
C ASP A 185 -16.80 3.42 0.01
N ARG A 186 -15.77 2.75 0.52
CA ARG A 186 -15.74 2.30 1.92
C ARG A 186 -15.50 3.44 2.92
N PHE A 187 -15.05 4.61 2.48
CA PHE A 187 -14.69 5.74 3.33
C PHE A 187 -15.62 6.93 3.09
N VAL A 188 -16.02 7.58 4.16
CA VAL A 188 -16.79 8.82 4.10
C VAL A 188 -15.82 9.99 4.23
N ALA A 189 -15.78 10.86 3.22
CA ALA A 189 -15.02 12.10 3.32
C ALA A 189 -15.82 13.12 4.13
N SER A 190 -15.30 13.53 5.28
CA SER A 190 -15.92 14.56 6.12
C SER A 190 -15.09 15.84 6.11
N LYS A 191 -15.77 16.98 5.93
CA LYS A 191 -15.18 18.31 6.12
C LYS A 191 -15.28 18.79 7.57
N THR A 192 -16.19 18.22 8.35
CA THR A 192 -16.34 18.53 9.77
C THR A 192 -15.44 17.61 10.59
N LYS A 193 -14.58 18.17 11.43
CA LYS A 193 -13.63 17.45 12.24
C LYS A 193 -13.87 17.69 13.73
N ASN A 194 -13.67 16.64 14.51
CA ASN A 194 -13.69 16.71 15.98
C ASN A 194 -12.27 17.08 16.49
N LYS A 195 -12.20 17.57 17.74
CA LYS A 195 -10.90 17.82 18.41
C LYS A 195 -10.19 16.49 18.70
N GLN A 196 -9.77 15.80 17.66
CA GLN A 196 -9.10 14.49 17.77
C GLN A 196 -8.07 14.25 16.68
N PHE A 197 -7.08 13.43 17.02
CA PHE A 197 -6.09 12.87 16.10
C PHE A 197 -6.16 11.35 16.14
N VAL A 198 -5.66 10.72 15.09
CA VAL A 198 -5.63 9.27 14.97
C VAL A 198 -4.22 8.76 14.64
N VAL A 199 -3.84 7.64 15.24
CA VAL A 199 -2.68 6.81 14.86
C VAL A 199 -3.20 5.44 14.49
N ILE A 200 -2.91 4.99 13.27
CA ILE A 200 -3.32 3.67 12.77
C ILE A 200 -2.05 2.88 12.46
N SER A 201 -1.72 1.92 13.34
CA SER A 201 -0.47 1.20 13.21
C SER A 201 -0.41 -0.06 14.08
N GLN A 202 0.46 -1.01 13.69
CA GLN A 202 0.94 -2.02 14.63
C GLN A 202 1.74 -1.37 15.76
N LEU A 203 1.54 -1.78 16.99
CA LEU A 203 2.25 -1.25 18.18
C LEU A 203 3.60 -1.97 18.36
N ILE A 204 4.55 -1.65 17.45
CA ILE A 204 5.90 -2.23 17.38
C ILE A 204 6.98 -1.14 17.33
N PRO A 205 8.24 -1.44 17.71
CA PRO A 205 9.29 -0.43 17.86
C PRO A 205 9.51 0.46 16.64
N ARG A 206 9.47 -0.11 15.41
CA ARG A 206 9.72 0.66 14.19
C ARG A 206 8.67 1.74 13.91
N LYS A 207 7.48 1.64 14.51
CA LYS A 207 6.38 2.61 14.34
C LYS A 207 6.44 3.79 15.31
N ASN A 208 7.36 3.77 16.24
CA ASN A 208 7.74 4.90 17.11
C ASN A 208 6.56 5.65 17.76
N ILE A 209 5.53 4.91 18.18
CA ILE A 209 4.29 5.48 18.76
C ILE A 209 4.60 6.30 20.02
N GLN A 210 5.60 5.90 20.78
CA GLN A 210 6.05 6.64 21.97
C GLN A 210 6.46 8.09 21.65
N SER A 211 7.10 8.33 20.51
CA SER A 211 7.45 9.69 20.07
C SER A 211 6.18 10.50 19.78
N ILE A 212 5.20 9.90 19.10
CA ILE A 212 3.92 10.56 18.82
C ILE A 212 3.21 10.98 20.12
N ILE A 213 3.16 10.09 21.13
CA ILE A 213 2.55 10.38 22.45
C ILE A 213 3.27 11.55 23.13
N ARG A 214 4.61 11.61 23.10
CA ARG A 214 5.39 12.70 23.70
C ARG A 214 5.17 14.04 22.98
N LYS A 215 5.11 14.04 21.65
CA LYS A 215 4.81 15.22 20.83
C LYS A 215 3.38 15.72 21.04
N PHE A 216 2.43 14.79 21.17
CA PHE A 216 1.05 15.12 21.51
C PHE A 216 0.94 15.72 22.92
N LYS A 217 1.70 15.21 23.91
CA LYS A 217 1.82 15.83 25.25
C LYS A 217 2.22 17.30 25.15
N GLN A 218 3.28 17.59 24.41
CA GLN A 218 3.74 18.96 24.21
C GLN A 218 2.66 19.85 23.58
N PHE A 219 1.90 19.34 22.61
CA PHE A 219 0.78 20.06 22.00
C PHE A 219 -0.35 20.35 23.00
N VAL A 220 -0.76 19.35 23.80
CA VAL A 220 -1.81 19.53 24.82
C VAL A 220 -1.41 20.57 25.86
N GLU A 221 -0.12 20.75 26.14
CA GLU A 221 0.39 21.72 27.12
C GLU A 221 0.55 23.14 26.59
N LEU A 222 0.43 23.38 25.28
CA LEU A 222 0.58 24.72 24.70
C LEU A 222 -0.54 25.66 25.16
N SER A 223 -1.76 25.17 25.35
CA SER A 223 -2.91 26.00 25.77
C SER A 223 -3.98 25.19 26.51
N GLU A 224 -4.85 25.88 27.25
CA GLU A 224 -6.03 25.27 27.88
C GLU A 224 -6.98 24.66 26.82
N GLU A 225 -7.12 25.30 25.65
CA GLU A 225 -7.97 24.81 24.58
C GLU A 225 -7.48 23.48 24.03
N ASN A 226 -6.17 23.28 23.95
CA ASN A 226 -5.55 22.06 23.45
C ASN A 226 -5.78 20.86 24.38
N ARG A 227 -6.10 21.07 25.65
CA ARG A 227 -6.45 20.00 26.60
C ARG A 227 -7.73 19.25 26.24
N ALA A 228 -8.56 19.81 25.38
CA ALA A 228 -9.78 19.15 24.91
C ALA A 228 -9.50 18.09 23.81
N TYR A 229 -8.32 18.09 23.20
CA TYR A 229 -7.99 17.17 22.14
C TYR A 229 -7.76 15.73 22.62
N LYS A 230 -8.14 14.77 21.77
CA LYS A 230 -7.95 13.32 21.97
C LYS A 230 -6.96 12.77 20.95
N LEU A 231 -6.22 11.77 21.35
CA LEU A 231 -5.40 10.93 20.46
C LEU A 231 -5.91 9.50 20.52
N TYR A 232 -6.48 9.01 19.43
CA TYR A 232 -6.92 7.64 19.31
C TYR A 232 -5.81 6.80 18.67
N ILE A 233 -5.37 5.76 19.39
CA ILE A 233 -4.36 4.80 18.92
C ILE A 233 -5.07 3.51 18.54
N ILE A 234 -5.09 3.24 17.23
CA ILE A 234 -5.79 2.10 16.62
C ILE A 234 -4.76 1.10 16.12
N GLY A 235 -4.84 -0.11 16.62
CA GLY A 235 -3.96 -1.23 16.31
C GLY A 235 -3.61 -2.05 17.54
N ARG A 236 -2.82 -3.10 17.34
CA ARG A 236 -2.33 -3.99 18.41
C ARG A 236 -0.85 -4.27 18.21
N GLY A 237 -0.18 -4.69 19.26
CA GLY A 237 1.21 -5.12 19.19
C GLY A 237 1.86 -5.26 20.57
N PRO A 238 3.08 -5.80 20.60
CA PRO A 238 3.78 -6.12 21.86
C PRO A 238 4.12 -4.91 22.73
N LEU A 239 4.04 -3.69 22.20
CA LEU A 239 4.33 -2.48 22.97
C LEU A 239 3.09 -1.87 23.64
N GLU A 240 1.91 -2.47 23.55
CA GLU A 240 0.66 -1.87 24.01
C GLU A 240 0.72 -1.50 25.49
N ASP A 241 1.16 -2.41 26.37
CA ASP A 241 1.24 -2.17 27.81
C ASP A 241 2.28 -1.08 28.15
N THR A 242 3.47 -1.14 27.53
CA THR A 242 4.51 -0.11 27.69
C THR A 242 4.02 1.28 27.26
N LEU A 243 3.21 1.36 26.18
CA LEU A 243 2.65 2.63 25.73
C LEU A 243 1.55 3.14 26.68
N LYS A 244 0.75 2.25 27.29
CA LYS A 244 -0.23 2.62 28.33
C LYS A 244 0.46 3.15 29.59
N GLU A 245 1.56 2.51 30.01
CA GLU A 245 2.40 2.98 31.12
C GLU A 245 2.95 4.39 30.84
N LEU A 246 3.49 4.62 29.64
CA LEU A 246 3.95 5.93 29.20
C LEU A 246 2.84 6.99 29.23
N VAL A 247 1.63 6.66 28.79
CA VAL A 247 0.48 7.57 28.83
C VAL A 247 0.12 7.95 30.29
N ALA A 248 0.18 7.01 31.23
CA ALA A 248 -0.07 7.26 32.64
C ALA A 248 1.03 8.13 33.24
N GLU A 249 2.31 7.84 32.98
CA GLU A 249 3.48 8.63 33.40
C GLU A 249 3.39 10.09 32.93
N LEU A 250 2.95 10.31 31.70
CA LEU A 250 2.78 11.63 31.11
C LEU A 250 1.47 12.34 31.50
N HIS A 251 0.66 11.74 32.37
CA HIS A 251 -0.67 12.25 32.79
C HIS A 251 -1.65 12.50 31.65
N LEU A 252 -1.57 11.68 30.58
CA LEU A 252 -2.41 11.78 29.39
C LEU A 252 -3.60 10.80 29.37
N SER A 253 -3.89 10.11 30.48
CA SER A 253 -4.95 9.08 30.52
C SER A 253 -6.35 9.59 30.13
N LYS A 254 -6.59 10.89 30.23
CA LYS A 254 -7.83 11.53 29.77
C LYS A 254 -7.81 11.88 28.27
N ASN A 255 -6.63 11.94 27.66
CA ASN A 255 -6.43 12.44 26.28
C ASN A 255 -6.09 11.33 25.27
N VAL A 256 -5.44 10.25 25.70
CA VAL A 256 -5.02 9.16 24.83
C VAL A 256 -5.89 7.94 25.06
N VAL A 257 -6.45 7.40 23.97
CA VAL A 257 -7.36 6.25 23.99
C VAL A 257 -6.80 5.14 23.11
N PHE A 258 -6.54 3.97 23.70
CA PHE A 258 -6.19 2.76 22.95
C PHE A 258 -7.47 2.04 22.55
N VAL A 259 -7.76 2.01 21.24
CA VAL A 259 -9.01 1.44 20.70
C VAL A 259 -8.86 -0.05 20.40
N GLY A 260 -7.63 -0.52 20.22
CA GLY A 260 -7.37 -1.89 19.76
C GLY A 260 -7.44 -1.99 18.23
N PHE A 261 -7.59 -3.20 17.73
CA PHE A 261 -7.74 -3.44 16.29
C PHE A 261 -9.19 -3.22 15.88
N LEU A 262 -9.37 -2.44 14.82
CA LEU A 262 -10.67 -2.17 14.19
C LEU A 262 -10.73 -2.74 12.77
N GLY A 263 -11.91 -3.17 12.35
CA GLY A 263 -12.23 -3.42 10.96
C GLY A 263 -12.40 -2.12 10.17
N HIS A 264 -12.43 -2.21 8.83
CA HIS A 264 -12.57 -1.03 7.98
C HIS A 264 -13.83 -0.20 8.25
N ASP A 265 -14.94 -0.86 8.62
CA ASP A 265 -16.21 -0.16 8.88
C ASP A 265 -16.20 0.69 10.14
N GLU A 266 -15.46 0.29 11.16
CA GLU A 266 -15.28 1.06 12.38
C GLU A 266 -14.19 2.13 12.20
N LEU A 267 -13.11 1.77 11.49
CA LEU A 267 -11.96 2.64 11.24
C LEU A 267 -12.35 3.92 10.47
N LYS A 268 -13.27 3.82 9.51
CA LYS A 268 -13.72 4.96 8.70
C LYS A 268 -14.28 6.13 9.53
N VAL A 269 -14.92 5.85 10.67
CA VAL A 269 -15.48 6.88 11.56
C VAL A 269 -14.36 7.69 12.19
N TYR A 270 -13.36 7.00 12.80
CA TYR A 270 -12.21 7.66 13.40
C TYR A 270 -11.42 8.49 12.39
N LEU A 271 -11.23 7.95 11.17
CA LEU A 271 -10.54 8.68 10.11
C LEU A 271 -11.34 9.92 9.70
N SER A 272 -12.62 9.79 9.37
CA SER A 272 -13.42 10.91 8.85
C SER A 272 -13.56 12.06 9.84
N GLU A 273 -13.56 11.79 11.15
CA GLU A 273 -13.75 12.78 12.21
C GLU A 273 -12.44 13.41 12.72
N SER A 274 -11.28 12.87 12.36
CA SER A 274 -10.00 13.34 12.90
C SER A 274 -9.46 14.57 12.18
N MET A 275 -8.84 15.49 12.94
CA MET A 275 -8.12 16.66 12.42
C MET A 275 -6.92 16.25 11.57
N ALA A 276 -6.21 15.19 11.96
CA ALA A 276 -5.13 14.60 11.21
C ALA A 276 -4.82 13.17 11.66
N MET A 277 -4.18 12.39 10.78
CA MET A 277 -3.47 11.17 11.13
C MET A 277 -2.00 11.50 11.43
N LEU A 278 -1.50 11.03 12.58
CA LEU A 278 -0.13 11.26 13.02
C LEU A 278 0.74 10.03 12.80
N ILE A 279 1.91 10.23 12.20
CA ILE A 279 2.88 9.17 11.88
C ILE A 279 4.29 9.65 12.21
N ASP A 280 5.05 8.80 12.91
CA ASP A 280 6.48 9.01 13.17
C ASP A 280 7.18 7.66 13.16
N THR A 281 7.62 7.19 12.02
CA THR A 281 8.12 5.83 11.84
C THR A 281 9.61 5.82 11.47
N PHE A 282 10.34 4.81 11.96
CA PHE A 282 11.76 4.61 11.59
C PHE A 282 11.92 3.83 10.28
N GLN A 283 10.92 3.06 9.90
CA GLN A 283 10.96 2.26 8.67
C GLN A 283 9.57 1.95 8.18
N ASP A 284 9.27 2.42 6.97
CA ASP A 284 8.08 2.05 6.21
C ASP A 284 8.32 2.19 4.71
N ASN A 285 7.46 1.55 3.93
CA ASN A 285 7.37 1.78 2.50
C ASN A 285 6.08 2.57 2.21
N ASN A 286 5.22 2.04 1.37
CA ASN A 286 3.92 2.63 1.06
C ASN A 286 2.91 2.23 2.15
N MET A 287 2.57 3.16 3.03
CA MET A 287 1.61 2.92 4.11
C MET A 287 0.19 3.01 3.57
N VAL A 288 -0.58 1.92 3.65
CA VAL A 288 -1.97 1.85 3.17
C VAL A 288 -2.89 2.81 3.96
N SER A 289 -2.63 3.02 5.25
CA SER A 289 -3.40 3.94 6.09
C SER A 289 -3.30 5.41 5.65
N ILE A 290 -2.24 5.80 4.92
CA ILE A 290 -2.10 7.16 4.40
C ILE A 290 -3.16 7.47 3.33
N PRO A 291 -3.30 6.72 2.22
CA PRO A 291 -4.38 6.93 1.29
C PRO A 291 -5.77 6.77 1.94
N GLU A 292 -5.97 5.86 2.89
CA GLU A 292 -7.24 5.74 3.63
C GLU A 292 -7.58 7.00 4.43
N SER A 293 -6.58 7.64 5.07
CA SER A 293 -6.75 8.92 5.75
C SER A 293 -7.14 10.02 4.77
N ILE A 294 -6.42 10.15 3.66
CA ILE A 294 -6.65 11.19 2.66
C ILE A 294 -8.04 11.06 2.03
N VAL A 295 -8.47 9.85 1.66
CA VAL A 295 -9.81 9.64 1.08
C VAL A 295 -10.95 9.86 2.08
N SER A 296 -10.66 9.85 3.37
CA SER A 296 -11.58 10.24 4.45
C SER A 296 -11.61 11.76 4.70
N GLY A 297 -10.89 12.55 3.90
CA GLY A 297 -10.74 13.99 4.09
C GLY A 297 -9.85 14.34 5.29
N THR A 298 -8.95 13.45 5.70
CA THR A 298 -8.11 13.63 6.89
C THR A 298 -6.66 13.78 6.49
N PRO A 299 -6.06 14.97 6.69
CA PRO A 299 -4.68 15.24 6.36
C PRO A 299 -3.70 14.41 7.19
N VAL A 300 -2.47 14.31 6.70
CA VAL A 300 -1.43 13.48 7.31
C VAL A 300 -0.29 14.33 7.83
N LEU A 301 0.10 14.14 9.09
CA LEU A 301 1.36 14.65 9.64
C LEU A 301 2.34 13.50 9.78
N THR A 302 3.45 13.55 9.04
CA THR A 302 4.42 12.44 9.00
C THR A 302 5.86 12.94 8.89
N ASN A 303 6.80 12.08 9.27
CA ASN A 303 8.21 12.27 8.91
C ASN A 303 8.47 11.83 7.44
N SER A 304 9.69 12.00 6.94
CA SER A 304 10.04 11.73 5.55
C SER A 304 10.31 10.25 5.22
N VAL A 305 10.01 9.34 6.14
CA VAL A 305 10.27 7.89 5.96
C VAL A 305 9.27 7.21 5.01
N PRO A 306 7.94 7.39 5.15
CA PRO A 306 6.99 6.77 4.21
C PRO A 306 7.17 7.28 2.79
N THR A 307 7.11 6.39 1.80
CA THR A 307 7.23 6.79 0.37
C THR A 307 6.05 7.63 -0.11
N ASN A 308 4.90 7.55 0.56
CA ASN A 308 3.73 8.42 0.33
C ASN A 308 4.04 9.91 0.53
N LYS A 309 5.16 10.26 1.19
CA LYS A 309 5.59 11.67 1.36
C LYS A 309 5.58 12.48 0.07
N TYR A 310 5.95 11.87 -1.05
CA TYR A 310 6.00 12.57 -2.33
C TYR A 310 4.61 13.03 -2.78
N THR A 311 3.61 12.17 -2.60
CA THR A 311 2.21 12.47 -2.91
C THR A 311 1.64 13.52 -1.95
N ILE A 312 1.95 13.42 -0.65
CA ILE A 312 1.53 14.39 0.37
C ILE A 312 2.09 15.77 0.05
N ILE A 313 3.40 15.89 -0.21
CA ILE A 313 4.06 17.18 -0.49
C ILE A 313 3.55 17.77 -1.81
N ALA A 314 3.48 16.97 -2.87
CA ALA A 314 3.12 17.45 -4.21
C ALA A 314 1.68 17.97 -4.30
N ASN A 315 0.79 17.57 -3.38
CA ASN A 315 -0.63 17.89 -3.44
C ASN A 315 -1.16 18.58 -2.18
N ASP A 316 -0.28 18.99 -1.25
CA ASP A 316 -0.63 19.65 0.02
C ASP A 316 -1.64 18.84 0.87
N LEU A 317 -1.44 17.52 0.98
CA LEU A 317 -2.35 16.62 1.69
C LEU A 317 -2.03 16.51 3.19
N GLY A 318 -1.23 17.42 3.71
CA GLY A 318 -0.76 17.45 5.08
C GLY A 318 0.66 18.01 5.20
N ILE A 319 1.36 17.64 6.26
CA ILE A 319 2.72 18.11 6.53
C ILE A 319 3.69 16.92 6.57
N VAL A 320 4.79 17.04 5.83
CA VAL A 320 5.93 16.14 5.89
C VAL A 320 7.12 16.90 6.45
N LYS A 321 7.61 16.50 7.63
CA LYS A 321 8.77 17.10 8.27
C LYS A 321 9.44 16.08 9.18
N ASP A 322 10.75 15.91 9.02
CA ASP A 322 11.52 15.15 9.98
C ASP A 322 11.52 15.91 11.31
N GLU A 323 11.47 15.18 12.42
CA GLU A 323 11.39 15.75 13.76
C GLU A 323 10.24 16.75 13.95
N TRP A 324 9.08 16.49 13.32
CA TRP A 324 7.88 17.28 13.58
C TRP A 324 7.51 17.25 15.08
N GLY A 325 6.82 18.29 15.56
CA GLY A 325 6.47 18.45 16.96
C GLY A 325 5.12 19.12 17.15
N SER A 326 4.93 19.71 18.35
CA SER A 326 3.71 20.43 18.70
C SER A 326 3.39 21.59 17.77
N ALA A 327 4.41 22.26 17.22
CA ALA A 327 4.22 23.36 16.28
C ALA A 327 3.58 22.90 14.95
N GLU A 328 3.94 21.72 14.44
CA GLU A 328 3.34 21.17 13.23
C GLU A 328 1.91 20.65 13.48
N ILE A 329 1.64 20.12 14.70
CA ILE A 329 0.27 19.76 15.11
C ILE A 329 -0.59 21.04 15.15
N GLU A 330 -0.11 22.11 15.79
CA GLU A 330 -0.79 23.40 15.84
C GLU A 330 -1.06 23.96 14.43
N ARG A 331 -0.07 23.89 13.54
CA ARG A 331 -0.20 24.32 12.15
C ARG A 331 -1.29 23.56 11.40
N ILE A 332 -1.41 22.23 11.60
CA ILE A 332 -2.48 21.43 11.01
C ILE A 332 -3.84 21.83 11.57
N VAL A 333 -3.93 22.07 12.87
CA VAL A 333 -5.18 22.51 13.52
C VAL A 333 -5.62 23.86 12.96
N THR A 334 -4.70 24.84 12.95
CA THR A 334 -5.01 26.21 12.49
C THR A 334 -5.40 26.26 11.01
N ASN A 335 -4.81 25.41 10.16
CA ASN A 335 -5.08 25.39 8.72
C ASN A 335 -5.87 24.14 8.30
N ASN A 336 -6.66 23.57 9.21
CA ASN A 336 -7.30 22.28 8.98
C ASN A 336 -8.20 22.27 7.75
N ASP A 337 -9.05 23.27 7.60
CA ASP A 337 -9.98 23.39 6.45
C ASP A 337 -9.24 23.39 5.11
N TYR A 338 -8.08 24.04 5.05
CA TYR A 338 -7.25 24.04 3.84
C TYR A 338 -6.81 22.61 3.50
N TYR A 339 -6.19 21.89 4.45
CA TYR A 339 -5.70 20.54 4.20
C TYR A 339 -6.83 19.54 3.94
N VAL A 340 -7.95 19.66 4.68
CA VAL A 340 -9.15 18.83 4.47
C VAL A 340 -9.69 18.98 3.05
N ASN A 341 -9.86 20.23 2.58
CA ASN A 341 -10.31 20.46 1.21
C ASN A 341 -9.35 19.87 0.18
N ARG A 342 -8.03 20.00 0.38
CA ARG A 342 -7.02 19.37 -0.49
C ARG A 342 -7.17 17.84 -0.53
N CYS A 343 -7.41 17.20 0.63
CA CYS A 343 -7.65 15.76 0.71
C CYS A 343 -8.92 15.35 -0.04
N VAL A 344 -10.03 16.09 0.16
CA VAL A 344 -11.29 15.83 -0.53
C VAL A 344 -11.16 15.97 -2.04
N ASP A 345 -10.50 17.01 -2.52
CA ASP A 345 -10.28 17.26 -3.95
C ASP A 345 -9.34 16.21 -4.60
N TYR A 346 -8.44 15.63 -3.81
CA TYR A 346 -7.51 14.61 -4.29
C TYR A 346 -8.06 13.18 -4.23
N ARG A 347 -9.16 12.96 -3.52
CA ARG A 347 -9.77 11.66 -3.20
C ARG A 347 -9.86 10.70 -4.39
N ASP A 348 -10.42 11.16 -5.51
CA ASP A 348 -10.66 10.32 -6.69
C ASP A 348 -9.37 9.81 -7.33
N LYS A 349 -8.26 10.54 -7.18
CA LYS A 349 -6.93 10.13 -7.66
C LYS A 349 -6.30 9.01 -6.85
N LEU A 350 -6.88 8.67 -5.70
CA LEU A 350 -6.49 7.53 -4.87
C LEU A 350 -7.43 6.33 -5.05
N SER A 351 -8.44 6.42 -5.92
CA SER A 351 -9.36 5.31 -6.17
C SER A 351 -8.66 4.16 -6.91
N TYR A 352 -9.18 2.97 -6.73
CA TYR A 352 -8.72 1.80 -7.51
C TYR A 352 -9.08 1.93 -9.00
N GLN A 353 -10.17 2.62 -9.35
CA GLN A 353 -10.52 2.95 -10.73
C GLN A 353 -9.44 3.84 -11.36
N TYR A 354 -9.01 4.88 -10.63
CA TYR A 354 -7.94 5.74 -11.11
C TYR A 354 -6.62 4.96 -11.27
N CYS A 355 -6.26 4.10 -10.31
CA CYS A 355 -5.10 3.22 -10.40
C CYS A 355 -5.14 2.37 -11.68
N ALA A 356 -6.27 1.68 -11.94
CA ALA A 356 -6.47 0.88 -13.14
C ALA A 356 -6.36 1.74 -14.42
N SER A 357 -6.97 2.94 -14.43
CA SER A 357 -6.90 3.86 -15.57
C SER A 357 -5.48 4.31 -15.87
N GLN A 358 -4.67 4.58 -14.84
CA GLN A 358 -3.27 4.96 -15.00
C GLN A 358 -2.40 3.80 -15.51
N LEU A 359 -2.66 2.56 -15.08
CA LEU A 359 -2.00 1.38 -15.63
C LEU A 359 -2.32 1.19 -17.13
N ILE A 360 -3.58 1.37 -17.52
CA ILE A 360 -4.01 1.34 -18.93
C ILE A 360 -3.33 2.47 -19.72
N LYS A 361 -3.33 3.69 -19.20
CA LYS A 361 -2.67 4.83 -19.82
C LYS A 361 -1.18 4.57 -20.02
N ALA A 362 -0.49 4.07 -19.00
CA ALA A 362 0.92 3.72 -19.10
C ALA A 362 1.16 2.62 -20.16
N PHE A 363 0.31 1.60 -20.17
CA PHE A 363 0.37 0.53 -21.16
C PHE A 363 0.19 1.03 -22.61
N ASN A 364 -0.79 1.89 -22.85
CA ASN A 364 -1.04 2.45 -24.18
C ASN A 364 0.10 3.36 -24.66
N ASN A 365 0.74 4.08 -23.76
CA ASN A 365 1.83 5.00 -24.05
C ASN A 365 3.21 4.32 -24.16
N ARG A 366 3.32 3.01 -23.90
CA ARG A 366 4.61 2.30 -23.87
C ARG A 366 5.41 2.33 -25.17
N ASN A 367 4.71 2.44 -26.31
CA ASN A 367 5.31 2.44 -27.63
C ASN A 367 5.68 3.86 -28.11
N ASN A 368 5.30 4.92 -27.40
CA ASN A 368 5.57 6.31 -27.80
C ASN A 368 6.96 6.80 -27.36
N LYS A 369 7.81 5.92 -26.83
CA LYS A 369 9.19 6.18 -26.42
C LYS A 369 10.23 5.61 -27.41
N SER A 370 9.88 5.51 -28.71
CA SER A 370 10.86 5.15 -29.75
C SER A 370 11.55 6.40 -30.30
#